data_7814d284bd3504a0e4322218cde1b7d6
#
_entry.id   7814d284bd3504a0e4322218cde1b7d6
#
_cell.length_a   1.000
_cell.length_b   1.000
_cell.length_c   1.000
_cell.angle_alpha   90.00
_cell.angle_beta   90.00
_cell.angle_gamma   90.00
#
_symmetry.space_group_name_H-M   'P 1'
#
loop_
_entity.id
_entity.type
_entity.pdbx_description
1 polymer ?
#
loop_
_entity_poly.entity_id
_entity_poly.type
_entity_poly.pdbx_seq_one_letter_code
_entity_poly.pdbx_strand_id
1 'polypeptide(L)'
;MGGQYFFFEVNDLGRTYRYRNDFRAYVYSGISAFFHAPRAEYNGQWYYLRKLKTEGEVKPYSPVGLAFPLGIGLYFTIEKRYRIGWELSWRKTFTDYLDDISTKYADTTLFTDPVAKALNNRRGELGEPKGSAEIPHPANYLPGNKRGDPKHNDAYMFSTINFSYVFRGKSSFYRSRYSSIFKGSRYKKRGVRAKF
;
A
#
# COMPACT_ATOMS: atom_id res chain seq x y z
N MET A 1 -3.84 -0.65 -11.57
CA MET A 1 -5.21 -0.94 -12.02
C MET A 1 -5.86 -1.87 -11.00
N GLY A 2 -7.10 -1.64 -10.58
CA GLY A 2 -7.73 -2.46 -9.56
C GLY A 2 -9.24 -2.27 -9.51
N GLY A 3 -9.91 -3.13 -8.74
CA GLY A 3 -11.34 -3.07 -8.49
C GLY A 3 -11.64 -2.92 -7.00
N GLN A 4 -12.75 -2.27 -6.70
CA GLN A 4 -13.28 -2.12 -5.35
C GLN A 4 -14.65 -2.77 -5.29
N TYR A 5 -14.90 -3.53 -4.21
CA TYR A 5 -16.20 -4.11 -3.92
C TYR A 5 -16.72 -3.57 -2.59
N PHE A 6 -17.88 -2.90 -2.65
CA PHE A 6 -18.56 -2.37 -1.47
C PHE A 6 -19.44 -3.47 -0.89
N PHE A 7 -19.08 -3.99 0.26
CA PHE A 7 -19.85 -5.03 0.94
C PHE A 7 -20.79 -4.47 2.00
N PHE A 8 -20.60 -3.22 2.38
CA PHE A 8 -21.48 -2.54 3.34
C PHE A 8 -21.67 -1.08 2.94
N GLU A 9 -22.92 -0.67 2.82
CA GLU A 9 -23.29 0.69 2.47
C GLU A 9 -24.54 1.10 3.26
N VAL A 10 -24.41 2.15 4.08
CA VAL A 10 -25.53 2.77 4.79
C VAL A 10 -25.66 4.20 4.29
N ASN A 11 -26.78 4.47 3.64
CA ASN A 11 -27.14 5.79 3.17
C ASN A 11 -28.10 6.44 4.18
N ASP A 12 -27.83 7.70 4.53
CA ASP A 12 -28.66 8.50 5.44
C ASP A 12 -28.68 7.99 6.90
N LEU A 13 -27.48 7.84 7.47
CA LEU A 13 -27.32 7.61 8.91
C LEU A 13 -27.95 8.78 9.69
N GLY A 14 -29.09 8.55 10.29
CA GLY A 14 -29.77 9.56 11.13
C GLY A 14 -31.15 9.97 10.62
N ARG A 15 -31.65 9.45 9.49
CA ARG A 15 -32.98 9.71 8.93
C ARG A 15 -33.39 11.19 8.84
N THR A 16 -32.41 12.08 8.77
CA THR A 16 -32.65 13.52 8.72
C THR A 16 -32.60 13.97 7.26
N TYR A 17 -33.71 14.36 6.67
CA TYR A 17 -33.80 14.85 5.28
C TYR A 17 -32.82 16.00 4.96
N ARG A 18 -32.25 16.62 5.98
CA ARG A 18 -31.35 17.77 5.86
C ARG A 18 -29.88 17.39 5.68
N TYR A 19 -29.41 16.31 6.32
CA TYR A 19 -28.01 15.93 6.33
C TYR A 19 -27.93 14.43 6.05
N ARG A 20 -27.49 14.06 4.87
CA ARG A 20 -27.22 12.66 4.53
C ARG A 20 -25.78 12.33 4.87
N ASN A 21 -25.62 11.57 5.90
CA ASN A 21 -24.35 10.99 6.29
C ASN A 21 -24.32 9.57 5.73
N ASP A 22 -23.34 9.29 4.89
CA ASP A 22 -23.18 7.98 4.28
C ASP A 22 -21.94 7.30 4.89
N PHE A 23 -22.08 6.02 5.20
CA PHE A 23 -20.97 5.16 5.60
C PHE A 23 -20.83 4.04 4.60
N ARG A 24 -19.59 3.75 4.19
CA ARG A 24 -19.30 2.64 3.29
C ARG A 24 -18.06 1.92 3.71
N ALA A 25 -18.11 0.59 3.59
CA ALA A 25 -16.93 -0.25 3.74
C ALA A 25 -16.73 -1.09 2.47
N TYR A 26 -15.48 -1.26 2.08
CA TYR A 26 -15.11 -1.94 0.86
C TYR A 26 -13.83 -2.76 1.03
N VAL A 27 -13.68 -3.75 0.17
CA VAL A 27 -12.42 -4.43 -0.09
C VAL A 27 -11.96 -4.07 -1.48
N TYR A 28 -10.65 -4.09 -1.68
CA TYR A 28 -10.10 -3.85 -2.99
C TYR A 28 -8.88 -4.73 -3.28
N SER A 29 -8.65 -4.94 -4.55
CA SER A 29 -7.51 -5.68 -5.06
C SER A 29 -7.10 -5.14 -6.43
N GLY A 30 -5.90 -5.43 -6.87
CA GLY A 30 -5.44 -4.97 -8.17
C GLY A 30 -3.99 -5.34 -8.46
N ILE A 31 -3.40 -4.61 -9.40
CA ILE A 31 -1.98 -4.69 -9.75
C ILE A 31 -1.42 -3.28 -9.67
N SER A 32 -0.27 -3.13 -9.04
CA SER A 32 0.45 -1.87 -8.91
C SER A 32 1.91 -2.02 -9.28
N ALA A 33 2.46 -1.02 -9.94
CA ALA A 33 3.89 -0.85 -10.09
C ALA A 33 4.38 0.10 -9.00
N PHE A 34 5.57 -0.14 -8.48
CA PHE A 34 6.21 0.72 -7.50
C PHE A 34 7.68 0.93 -7.84
N PHE A 35 8.22 2.03 -7.36
CA PHE A 35 9.64 2.33 -7.43
C PHE A 35 10.23 2.25 -6.02
N HIS A 36 11.36 1.55 -5.87
CA HIS A 36 12.06 1.42 -4.61
C HIS A 36 13.54 1.75 -4.77
N ALA A 37 14.09 2.37 -3.75
CA ALA A 37 15.48 2.76 -3.70
C ALA A 37 15.95 2.70 -2.24
N PRO A 38 16.26 1.49 -1.73
CA PRO A 38 16.73 1.34 -0.36
C PRO A 38 18.03 2.10 -0.14
N ARG A 39 18.13 2.71 1.03
CA ARG A 39 19.29 3.51 1.44
C ARG A 39 19.72 3.13 2.83
N ALA A 40 21.00 3.20 3.08
CA ALA A 40 21.55 3.10 4.42
C ALA A 40 22.46 4.30 4.72
N GLU A 41 22.47 4.71 5.95
CA GLU A 41 23.37 5.71 6.46
C GLU A 41 24.68 5.06 6.89
N TYR A 42 25.80 5.67 6.48
CA TYR A 42 27.14 5.30 6.92
C TYR A 42 28.01 6.56 7.06
N ASN A 43 28.62 6.74 8.22
CA ASN A 43 29.43 7.93 8.55
C ASN A 43 28.71 9.28 8.29
N GLY A 44 27.40 9.35 8.62
CA GLY A 44 26.61 10.57 8.45
C GLY A 44 26.16 10.85 7.00
N GLN A 45 26.40 9.92 6.06
CA GLN A 45 26.00 10.05 4.66
C GLN A 45 25.05 8.91 4.25
N TRP A 46 24.07 9.23 3.37
CA TRP A 46 23.10 8.27 2.86
C TRP A 46 23.53 7.68 1.53
N TYR A 47 23.66 6.36 1.46
CA TYR A 47 24.07 5.63 0.27
C TYR A 47 22.93 4.78 -0.29
N TYR A 48 22.81 4.74 -1.62
CA TYR A 48 21.88 3.86 -2.31
C TYR A 48 22.44 2.44 -2.36
N LEU A 49 21.81 1.50 -1.63
CA LEU A 49 22.30 0.12 -1.49
C LEU A 49 22.34 -0.62 -2.83
N ARG A 50 21.33 -0.44 -3.67
CA ARG A 50 21.26 -1.04 -5.00
C ARG A 50 22.54 -0.83 -5.84
N LYS A 51 23.18 0.35 -5.75
CA LYS A 51 24.40 0.65 -6.51
C LYS A 51 25.63 -0.04 -5.93
N LEU A 52 25.60 -0.30 -4.65
CA LEU A 52 26.73 -0.91 -3.90
C LEU A 52 26.76 -2.43 -4.06
N LYS A 53 25.66 -3.06 -4.50
CA LYS A 53 25.58 -4.51 -4.72
C LYS A 53 26.02 -5.30 -3.49
N THR A 54 25.40 -5.02 -2.36
CA THR A 54 25.82 -5.48 -1.02
C THR A 54 25.86 -6.99 -0.84
N GLU A 55 25.23 -7.76 -1.73
CA GLU A 55 25.26 -9.23 -1.75
C GLU A 55 26.22 -9.79 -2.83
N GLY A 56 27.02 -8.92 -3.48
CA GLY A 56 27.99 -9.34 -4.51
C GLY A 56 27.34 -9.64 -5.86
N GLU A 57 26.18 -9.08 -6.16
CA GLU A 57 25.46 -9.32 -7.43
C GLU A 57 26.28 -8.78 -8.62
N VAL A 58 26.27 -9.52 -9.71
CA VAL A 58 26.92 -9.09 -10.96
C VAL A 58 26.27 -7.82 -11.52
N LYS A 59 24.93 -7.74 -11.43
CA LYS A 59 24.14 -6.59 -11.88
C LYS A 59 23.22 -6.13 -10.77
N PRO A 60 22.99 -4.80 -10.63
CA PRO A 60 22.03 -4.30 -9.68
C PRO A 60 20.61 -4.75 -10.07
N TYR A 61 19.78 -5.11 -9.09
CA TYR A 61 18.38 -5.47 -9.29
C TYR A 61 17.55 -4.31 -9.86
N SER A 62 16.33 -4.59 -10.37
CA SER A 62 15.45 -3.55 -10.93
C SER A 62 14.95 -2.60 -9.83
N PRO A 63 14.97 -1.28 -10.03
CA PRO A 63 14.38 -0.33 -9.10
C PRO A 63 12.86 -0.25 -9.23
N VAL A 64 12.30 -0.85 -10.26
CA VAL A 64 10.86 -0.91 -10.51
C VAL A 64 10.38 -2.33 -10.26
N GLY A 65 9.39 -2.46 -9.42
CA GLY A 65 8.74 -3.72 -9.08
C GLY A 65 7.24 -3.69 -9.33
N LEU A 66 6.66 -4.87 -9.38
CA LEU A 66 5.22 -5.08 -9.39
C LEU A 66 4.77 -5.59 -8.02
N ALA A 67 3.55 -5.22 -7.62
CA ALA A 67 2.93 -5.72 -6.41
C ALA A 67 1.44 -6.00 -6.63
N PHE A 68 0.94 -6.94 -5.85
CA PHE A 68 -0.47 -7.26 -5.76
C PHE A 68 -1.03 -6.65 -4.46
N PRO A 69 -1.74 -5.51 -4.53
CA PRO A 69 -2.41 -4.92 -3.39
C PRO A 69 -3.69 -5.69 -3.05
N LEU A 70 -3.89 -5.91 -1.77
CA LEU A 70 -5.14 -6.35 -1.16
C LEU A 70 -5.42 -5.44 0.03
N GLY A 71 -6.62 -4.91 0.14
CA GLY A 71 -6.92 -3.99 1.23
C GLY A 71 -8.38 -3.91 1.58
N ILE A 72 -8.59 -3.32 2.75
CA ILE A 72 -9.91 -2.94 3.24
C ILE A 72 -9.93 -1.43 3.45
N GLY A 73 -11.07 -0.83 3.20
CA GLY A 73 -11.26 0.59 3.43
C GLY A 73 -12.66 0.88 3.93
N LEU A 74 -12.75 1.98 4.64
CA LEU A 74 -14.02 2.53 5.06
C LEU A 74 -13.98 4.05 4.89
N TYR A 75 -15.12 4.62 4.59
CA TYR A 75 -15.24 6.06 4.61
C TYR A 75 -16.62 6.51 5.10
N PHE A 76 -16.60 7.66 5.73
CA PHE A 76 -17.74 8.34 6.25
C PHE A 76 -17.90 9.68 5.53
N THR A 77 -19.07 9.92 4.96
CA THR A 77 -19.39 11.18 4.25
C THR A 77 -20.38 11.97 5.06
N ILE A 78 -20.02 13.19 5.45
CA ILE A 78 -20.82 14.11 6.24
C ILE A 78 -21.38 15.18 5.29
N GLU A 79 -22.68 15.47 5.39
CA GLU A 79 -23.39 16.49 4.59
C GLU A 79 -23.16 16.37 3.08
N LYS A 80 -22.77 15.19 2.60
CA LYS A 80 -22.39 14.94 1.20
C LYS A 80 -21.23 15.81 0.71
N ARG A 81 -20.50 16.45 1.59
CA ARG A 81 -19.39 17.35 1.27
C ARG A 81 -18.07 16.89 1.83
N TYR A 82 -18.04 16.52 3.10
CA TYR A 82 -16.83 16.12 3.78
C TYR A 82 -16.75 14.60 3.83
N ARG A 83 -15.66 14.05 3.37
CA ARG A 83 -15.41 12.61 3.44
C ARG A 83 -14.14 12.34 4.20
N ILE A 84 -14.26 11.53 5.23
CA ILE A 84 -13.15 11.00 6.00
C ILE A 84 -13.08 9.51 5.72
N GLY A 85 -11.93 9.01 5.36
CA GLY A 85 -11.71 7.60 5.07
C GLY A 85 -10.48 7.07 5.78
N TRP A 86 -10.51 5.78 6.04
CA TRP A 86 -9.35 5.02 6.48
C TRP A 86 -9.21 3.79 5.61
N GLU A 87 -7.98 3.48 5.22
CA GLU A 87 -7.67 2.36 4.36
C GLU A 87 -6.45 1.62 4.90
N LEU A 88 -6.54 0.30 4.98
CA LEU A 88 -5.44 -0.60 5.27
C LEU A 88 -5.13 -1.42 4.02
N SER A 89 -3.92 -1.30 3.51
CA SER A 89 -3.45 -1.94 2.29
C SER A 89 -2.26 -2.83 2.58
N TRP A 90 -2.38 -4.11 2.30
CA TRP A 90 -1.27 -5.04 2.26
C TRP A 90 -0.86 -5.28 0.81
N ARG A 91 0.44 -5.21 0.51
CA ARG A 91 0.97 -5.35 -0.83
C ARG A 91 2.04 -6.42 -0.87
N LYS A 92 1.73 -7.54 -1.50
CA LYS A 92 2.71 -8.58 -1.81
C LYS A 92 3.47 -8.18 -3.06
N THR A 93 4.79 -8.08 -2.97
CA THR A 93 5.65 -7.76 -4.12
C THR A 93 6.06 -9.01 -4.86
N PHE A 94 6.59 -8.82 -6.08
CA PHE A 94 7.23 -9.88 -6.87
C PHE A 94 8.76 -9.75 -6.83
N THR A 95 9.29 -9.06 -5.84
CA THR A 95 10.72 -8.92 -5.58
C THR A 95 11.05 -9.22 -4.13
N ASP A 96 12.26 -9.70 -3.89
CA ASP A 96 12.85 -9.95 -2.58
C ASP A 96 13.97 -8.96 -2.27
N TYR A 97 14.06 -7.87 -3.03
CA TYR A 97 15.07 -6.82 -2.87
C TYR A 97 14.46 -5.47 -2.48
N LEU A 98 13.34 -5.48 -1.76
CA LEU A 98 12.71 -4.24 -1.32
C LEU A 98 13.59 -3.49 -0.32
N ASP A 99 14.27 -4.25 0.54
CA ASP A 99 15.19 -3.78 1.58
C ASP A 99 16.68 -4.05 1.28
N ASP A 100 17.03 -4.51 0.06
CA ASP A 100 18.36 -4.89 -0.34
C ASP A 100 18.88 -6.21 0.28
N ILE A 101 17.98 -7.03 0.82
CA ILE A 101 18.34 -8.30 1.47
C ILE A 101 17.56 -9.43 0.80
N SER A 102 18.29 -10.40 0.23
CA SER A 102 17.65 -11.55 -0.44
C SER A 102 18.38 -12.86 -0.18
N THR A 103 19.70 -12.91 -0.38
CA THR A 103 20.40 -14.18 -0.52
C THR A 103 21.37 -14.48 0.64
N LYS A 104 22.63 -14.24 0.44
CA LYS A 104 23.72 -14.60 1.35
C LYS A 104 24.66 -13.44 1.59
N TYR A 105 25.37 -13.49 2.70
CA TYR A 105 26.49 -12.57 2.92
C TYR A 105 27.58 -12.82 1.88
N ALA A 106 27.94 -11.78 1.12
CA ALA A 106 29.02 -11.85 0.16
C ALA A 106 30.37 -11.81 0.85
N ASP A 107 31.39 -12.35 0.18
CA ASP A 107 32.77 -12.21 0.63
C ASP A 107 33.19 -10.75 0.51
N THR A 108 33.76 -10.21 1.59
CA THR A 108 34.22 -8.85 1.66
C THR A 108 35.37 -8.56 0.70
N THR A 109 36.07 -9.57 0.19
CA THR A 109 37.15 -9.46 -0.83
C THR A 109 36.59 -9.07 -2.21
N LEU A 110 35.30 -9.32 -2.46
CA LEU A 110 34.66 -8.97 -3.71
C LEU A 110 34.39 -7.47 -3.87
N PHE A 111 34.43 -6.72 -2.77
CA PHE A 111 34.14 -5.30 -2.78
C PHE A 111 35.38 -4.45 -2.91
N THR A 112 35.45 -3.66 -3.99
CA THR A 112 36.48 -2.63 -4.17
C THR A 112 36.12 -1.35 -3.38
N ASP A 113 34.81 -1.07 -3.23
CA ASP A 113 34.32 0.10 -2.51
C ASP A 113 34.29 -0.17 -1.00
N PRO A 114 34.99 0.63 -0.17
CA PRO A 114 34.98 0.48 1.28
C PRO A 114 33.57 0.65 1.91
N VAL A 115 32.72 1.47 1.28
CA VAL A 115 31.31 1.67 1.74
C VAL A 115 30.49 0.41 1.50
N ALA A 116 30.62 -0.22 0.33
CA ALA A 116 29.92 -1.48 0.03
C ALA A 116 30.36 -2.59 0.99
N LYS A 117 31.66 -2.68 1.28
CA LYS A 117 32.24 -3.61 2.27
C LYS A 117 31.67 -3.41 3.67
N ALA A 118 31.51 -2.16 4.12
CA ALA A 118 30.96 -1.84 5.43
C ALA A 118 29.45 -2.14 5.51
N LEU A 119 28.71 -1.84 4.44
CA LEU A 119 27.24 -2.00 4.41
C LEU A 119 26.78 -3.43 4.08
N ASN A 120 27.65 -4.29 3.55
CA ASN A 120 27.34 -5.72 3.37
C ASN A 120 26.97 -6.39 4.71
N ASN A 121 27.79 -6.14 5.75
CA ASN A 121 27.59 -6.75 7.05
C ASN A 121 27.83 -5.73 8.17
N ARG A 122 26.74 -5.24 8.74
CA ARG A 122 26.75 -4.25 9.84
C ARG A 122 26.68 -4.89 11.23
N ARG A 123 26.88 -6.21 11.34
CA ARG A 123 26.79 -6.92 12.61
C ARG A 123 27.74 -6.34 13.68
N GLY A 124 28.92 -5.89 13.26
CA GLY A 124 29.91 -5.26 14.17
C GLY A 124 29.41 -4.01 14.88
N GLU A 125 28.43 -3.31 14.31
CA GLU A 125 27.84 -2.10 14.91
C GLU A 125 26.90 -2.42 16.08
N LEU A 126 26.38 -3.65 16.18
CA LEU A 126 25.45 -4.05 17.25
C LEU A 126 26.13 -4.32 18.59
N GLY A 127 27.46 -4.33 18.63
CA GLY A 127 28.23 -4.66 19.84
C GLY A 127 28.08 -6.12 20.28
N GLU A 128 28.71 -6.45 21.41
CA GLU A 128 28.51 -7.76 22.03
C GLU A 128 27.12 -7.87 22.66
N PRO A 129 26.47 -9.04 22.56
CA PRO A 129 25.16 -9.26 23.16
C PRO A 129 25.24 -9.14 24.68
N LYS A 130 24.66 -8.11 25.24
CA LYS A 130 24.49 -7.98 26.69
C LYS A 130 23.30 -8.86 27.11
N GLY A 131 23.59 -10.13 27.38
CA GLY A 131 22.73 -10.98 28.21
C GLY A 131 21.37 -11.44 27.66
N SER A 132 21.04 -11.23 26.39
CA SER A 132 19.83 -11.81 25.80
C SER A 132 20.15 -12.94 24.83
N ALA A 133 19.53 -14.08 25.02
CA ALA A 133 19.66 -15.31 24.24
C ALA A 133 19.25 -15.18 22.76
N GLU A 134 18.80 -14.00 22.33
CA GLU A 134 18.17 -13.79 21.02
C GLU A 134 19.09 -13.23 19.95
N ILE A 135 20.33 -12.80 20.26
CA ILE A 135 21.24 -12.32 19.23
C ILE A 135 21.97 -13.52 18.61
N PRO A 136 21.73 -13.80 17.33
CA PRO A 136 22.33 -14.94 16.65
C PRO A 136 23.86 -14.91 16.75
N HIS A 137 24.46 -16.10 16.89
CA HIS A 137 25.91 -16.25 17.02
C HIS A 137 26.65 -15.56 15.85
N PRO A 138 27.81 -14.90 16.09
CA PRO A 138 28.59 -14.22 15.05
C PRO A 138 28.89 -15.06 13.81
N ALA A 139 29.05 -16.36 13.95
CA ALA A 139 29.26 -17.30 12.85
C ALA A 139 28.11 -17.28 11.81
N ASN A 140 26.91 -16.87 12.19
CA ASN A 140 25.77 -16.79 11.27
C ASN A 140 25.89 -15.65 10.24
N TYR A 141 26.81 -14.74 10.43
CA TYR A 141 27.05 -13.56 9.59
C TYR A 141 28.32 -13.69 8.74
N LEU A 142 28.92 -14.87 8.67
CA LEU A 142 30.09 -15.13 7.82
C LEU A 142 29.69 -15.18 6.34
N PRO A 143 30.61 -14.87 5.43
CA PRO A 143 30.41 -15.02 4.00
C PRO A 143 29.86 -16.40 3.64
N GLY A 144 28.87 -16.43 2.75
CA GLY A 144 28.17 -17.65 2.34
C GLY A 144 27.00 -18.07 3.21
N ASN A 145 26.86 -17.53 4.40
CA ASN A 145 25.69 -17.78 5.25
C ASN A 145 24.46 -16.99 4.78
N LYS A 146 23.29 -17.45 5.20
CA LYS A 146 22.00 -16.85 4.84
C LYS A 146 21.92 -15.42 5.37
N ARG A 147 21.64 -14.45 4.48
CA ARG A 147 21.34 -13.06 4.80
C ARG A 147 19.84 -12.79 4.71
N GLY A 148 19.20 -13.26 3.64
CA GLY A 148 17.77 -13.17 3.38
C GLY A 148 17.13 -14.51 3.10
N ASP A 149 15.92 -14.52 2.55
CA ASP A 149 15.21 -15.72 2.12
C ASP A 149 14.65 -15.57 0.71
N PRO A 150 15.43 -15.88 -0.34
CA PRO A 150 15.05 -15.65 -1.73
C PRO A 150 13.80 -16.41 -2.19
N LYS A 151 13.28 -17.31 -1.35
CA LYS A 151 12.03 -18.04 -1.63
C LYS A 151 10.78 -17.25 -1.27
N HIS A 152 10.90 -16.21 -0.46
CA HIS A 152 9.77 -15.43 0.04
C HIS A 152 9.91 -13.97 -0.39
N ASN A 153 9.20 -13.59 -1.43
CA ASN A 153 9.14 -12.20 -1.85
C ASN A 153 8.65 -11.29 -0.74
N ASP A 154 9.13 -10.07 -0.71
CA ASP A 154 8.77 -9.05 0.26
C ASP A 154 7.30 -8.65 0.21
N ALA A 155 6.84 -8.11 1.31
CA ALA A 155 5.53 -7.50 1.42
C ALA A 155 5.61 -6.26 2.30
N TYR A 156 4.73 -5.30 2.04
CA TYR A 156 4.62 -4.11 2.85
C TYR A 156 3.17 -3.68 3.05
N MET A 157 2.94 -2.90 4.08
CA MET A 157 1.60 -2.49 4.48
C MET A 157 1.53 -0.98 4.65
N PHE A 158 0.40 -0.41 4.22
CA PHE A 158 0.06 0.99 4.47
C PHE A 158 -1.21 1.09 5.29
N SER A 159 -1.21 2.03 6.22
CA SER A 159 -2.42 2.56 6.85
C SER A 159 -2.55 4.02 6.45
N THR A 160 -3.64 4.36 5.80
CA THR A 160 -3.84 5.69 5.21
C THR A 160 -5.13 6.31 5.73
N ILE A 161 -5.04 7.56 6.18
CA ILE A 161 -6.21 8.37 6.50
C ILE A 161 -6.41 9.37 5.37
N ASN A 162 -7.60 9.39 4.80
CA ASN A 162 -7.97 10.25 3.69
C ASN A 162 -8.99 11.29 4.15
N PHE A 163 -8.76 12.53 3.77
CA PHE A 163 -9.75 13.59 3.90
C PHE A 163 -10.03 14.19 2.52
N SER A 164 -11.30 14.31 2.15
CA SER A 164 -11.69 14.94 0.90
C SER A 164 -12.89 15.83 1.06
N TYR A 165 -12.91 16.91 0.26
CA TYR A 165 -14.01 17.84 0.17
C TYR A 165 -14.60 17.81 -1.24
N VAL A 166 -15.91 17.63 -1.33
CA VAL A 166 -16.63 17.57 -2.61
C VAL A 166 -17.20 18.95 -2.95
N PHE A 167 -16.61 19.58 -3.93
CA PHE A 167 -17.15 20.82 -4.49
C PHE A 167 -18.39 20.49 -5.33
N ARG A 168 -19.55 20.92 -4.88
CA ARG A 168 -20.80 20.76 -5.64
C ARG A 168 -21.12 22.07 -6.32
N GLY A 169 -21.02 22.11 -7.64
CA GLY A 169 -21.58 23.20 -8.43
C GLY A 169 -23.11 23.24 -8.31
N LYS A 170 -23.69 24.43 -8.44
CA LYS A 170 -25.16 24.65 -8.45
C LYS A 170 -25.86 24.07 -9.69
N SER A 171 -25.19 23.28 -10.51
CA SER A 171 -25.71 22.77 -11.77
C SER A 171 -26.88 21.82 -11.55
N SER A 172 -28.08 22.25 -11.89
CA SER A 172 -29.31 21.45 -11.99
C SER A 172 -29.23 20.39 -13.11
N PHE A 173 -28.26 20.54 -14.02
CA PHE A 173 -28.10 19.69 -15.21
C PHE A 173 -27.80 18.22 -14.89
N TYR A 174 -26.99 17.94 -13.88
CA TYR A 174 -26.71 16.56 -13.44
C TYR A 174 -27.89 15.89 -12.72
N ARG A 175 -28.79 16.66 -12.14
CA ARG A 175 -29.96 16.11 -11.41
C ARG A 175 -31.02 15.52 -12.34
N SER A 176 -31.18 16.05 -13.56
CA SER A 176 -32.22 15.61 -14.48
C SER A 176 -31.81 14.39 -15.32
N ARG A 177 -30.55 14.29 -15.74
CA ARG A 177 -30.11 13.19 -16.63
C ARG A 177 -29.92 11.84 -15.92
N TYR A 178 -29.38 11.83 -14.71
CA TYR A 178 -29.21 10.57 -13.98
C TYR A 178 -30.46 10.06 -13.26
N SER A 179 -31.41 10.94 -12.93
CA SER A 179 -32.68 10.50 -12.34
C SER A 179 -33.61 9.83 -13.36
N SER A 180 -33.42 10.08 -14.65
CA SER A 180 -34.22 9.48 -15.72
C SER A 180 -33.77 8.04 -16.07
N ILE A 181 -32.49 7.73 -15.87
CA ILE A 181 -31.94 6.41 -16.19
C ILE A 181 -32.34 5.37 -15.11
N PHE A 182 -32.49 5.79 -13.87
CA PHE A 182 -32.86 4.91 -12.74
C PHE A 182 -34.32 4.99 -12.30
N LYS A 183 -35.12 5.91 -12.82
CA LYS A 183 -36.56 5.85 -12.70
C LYS A 183 -37.09 4.95 -13.81
N GLY A 184 -37.07 3.65 -13.58
CA GLY A 184 -37.95 2.75 -14.33
C GLY A 184 -39.32 3.36 -14.36
N SER A 185 -39.85 3.51 -15.56
CA SER A 185 -41.18 4.05 -15.86
C SER A 185 -42.20 3.44 -14.91
N ARG A 186 -42.57 4.12 -13.84
CA ARG A 186 -43.80 3.85 -13.15
C ARG A 186 -44.92 4.41 -14.02
N TYR A 187 -45.42 3.58 -14.88
CA TYR A 187 -46.69 3.83 -15.55
C TYR A 187 -47.74 4.14 -14.47
N LYS A 188 -48.05 5.41 -14.27
CA LYS A 188 -49.27 5.81 -13.57
C LYS A 188 -50.43 5.36 -14.43
N LYS A 189 -51.05 4.24 -14.09
CA LYS A 189 -52.40 3.93 -14.57
C LYS A 189 -53.30 5.11 -14.19
N ARG A 190 -53.62 5.96 -15.17
CA ARG A 190 -54.69 6.94 -15.03
C ARG A 190 -55.99 6.13 -14.90
N GLY A 191 -56.50 6.08 -13.70
CA GLY A 191 -57.87 5.56 -13.50
C GLY A 191 -58.86 6.44 -14.28
N VAL A 192 -59.47 5.85 -15.26
CA VAL A 192 -60.59 6.47 -15.96
C VAL A 192 -61.74 6.55 -14.95
N ARG A 193 -62.05 7.75 -14.48
CA ARG A 193 -63.27 7.98 -13.73
C ARG A 193 -64.43 8.03 -14.74
N ALA A 194 -65.27 6.99 -14.77
CA ALA A 194 -66.56 7.07 -15.42
C ALA A 194 -67.42 8.09 -14.64
N LYS A 195 -67.95 9.12 -15.34
CA LYS A 195 -68.97 9.95 -14.84
C LYS A 195 -70.29 9.31 -15.27
N PHE A 196 -71.15 8.97 -14.28
CA PHE A 196 -72.57 8.77 -14.47
C PHE A 196 -73.27 10.06 -14.14
#